data_e7083ea17569db255569fc7b70e4b730
#
_entry.id   e7083ea17569db255569fc7b70e4b730
#
_cell.length_a   1.000
_cell.length_b   1.000
_cell.length_c   1.000
_cell.angle_alpha   90.00
_cell.angle_beta   90.00
_cell.angle_gamma   90.00
#
_symmetry.space_group_name_H-M   'P 1'
#
loop_
_entity.id
_entity.type
_entity.pdbx_description
1 polymer ?
#
loop_
_entity_poly.entity_id
_entity_poly.type
_entity_poly.pdbx_seq_one_letter_code
_entity_poly.pdbx_strand_id
1 'polypeptide(L)'
;MVRTGVPVVQETFEVPENPFWEELVPAIAPSAVPAARIAAERLRLADAGEISILDVGGGSGIYSAIWLMVNRAARSTQLDWPRVNAIARRFVAERGAADRFTCIDGDFHTTDFGTRAYDVCVYSGIAHQEGPEDNVAIFTKFRQALRPGGTLVVSDFVVDNARSGPPFALVFGADMLLKTRHGATWRRADYEAWLAQAGFTDVSFQPTPSAVTLIFAR
;
A
#
# COMPACT_ATOMS: atom_id res chain seq x y z
N MET A 1 24.28 -13.69 1.70
CA MET A 1 23.82 -12.33 1.50
C MET A 1 24.87 -11.26 1.82
N VAL A 2 25.31 -11.09 3.07
CA VAL A 2 26.33 -10.06 3.44
C VAL A 2 27.59 -10.10 2.56
N ARG A 3 27.97 -11.28 2.05
CA ARG A 3 29.14 -11.45 1.16
C ARG A 3 28.81 -11.36 -0.34
N THR A 4 27.58 -11.61 -0.75
CA THR A 4 27.22 -11.80 -2.18
C THR A 4 26.26 -10.76 -2.70
N GLY A 5 25.58 -10.01 -1.82
CA GLY A 5 24.52 -9.09 -2.19
C GLY A 5 23.24 -9.75 -2.72
N VAL A 6 23.19 -11.08 -2.75
CA VAL A 6 22.02 -11.81 -3.28
C VAL A 6 21.22 -12.39 -2.12
N PRO A 7 19.88 -12.28 -2.11
CA PRO A 7 19.01 -12.90 -1.11
C PRO A 7 19.30 -14.39 -0.96
N VAL A 8 19.22 -14.89 0.27
CA VAL A 8 19.48 -16.32 0.57
C VAL A 8 18.34 -17.20 0.08
N VAL A 9 17.13 -16.65 0.04
CA VAL A 9 15.94 -17.32 -0.47
C VAL A 9 15.89 -17.08 -1.97
N GLN A 10 16.12 -18.12 -2.78
CA GLN A 10 16.11 -18.02 -4.25
C GLN A 10 14.72 -17.75 -4.82
N GLU A 11 13.66 -18.15 -4.12
CA GLU A 11 12.28 -17.82 -4.44
C GLU A 11 11.87 -16.63 -3.55
N THR A 12 12.03 -15.44 -4.08
CA THR A 12 11.55 -14.22 -3.40
C THR A 12 10.04 -14.28 -3.22
N PHE A 13 9.52 -13.57 -2.21
CA PHE A 13 8.08 -13.41 -2.03
C PHE A 13 7.39 -12.65 -3.19
N GLU A 14 8.18 -12.15 -4.14
CA GLU A 14 7.76 -11.38 -5.31
C GLU A 14 7.22 -12.26 -6.47
N VAL A 15 6.85 -13.51 -6.19
CA VAL A 15 6.34 -14.47 -7.20
C VAL A 15 4.84 -14.65 -7.00
N PRO A 16 4.02 -14.38 -8.05
CA PRO A 16 2.56 -14.47 -7.98
C PRO A 16 2.02 -15.84 -7.55
N GLU A 17 2.73 -16.90 -7.90
CA GLU A 17 2.33 -18.28 -7.65
C GLU A 17 2.72 -18.79 -6.25
N ASN A 18 3.45 -17.99 -5.45
CA ASN A 18 3.89 -18.43 -4.13
C ASN A 18 2.69 -18.63 -3.20
N PRO A 19 2.43 -19.86 -2.71
CA PRO A 19 1.28 -20.16 -1.84
C PRO A 19 1.36 -19.46 -0.48
N PHE A 20 2.53 -18.97 -0.09
CA PHE A 20 2.76 -18.21 1.13
C PHE A 20 1.81 -17.00 1.27
N TRP A 21 1.40 -16.38 0.16
CA TRP A 21 0.47 -15.27 0.18
C TRP A 21 -0.92 -15.65 0.70
N GLU A 22 -1.35 -16.92 0.50
CA GLU A 22 -2.65 -17.39 0.99
C GLU A 22 -2.69 -17.48 2.52
N GLU A 23 -1.55 -17.68 3.16
CA GLU A 23 -1.41 -17.72 4.62
C GLU A 23 -1.09 -16.34 5.20
N LEU A 24 -0.14 -15.62 4.59
CA LEU A 24 0.35 -14.34 5.08
C LEU A 24 -0.74 -13.26 5.04
N VAL A 25 -1.41 -13.12 3.90
CA VAL A 25 -2.35 -12.01 3.66
C VAL A 25 -3.49 -11.96 4.69
N PRO A 26 -4.17 -13.08 5.00
CA PRO A 26 -5.17 -13.07 6.08
C PRO A 26 -4.56 -12.84 7.47
N ALA A 27 -3.35 -13.36 7.72
CA ALA A 27 -2.70 -13.28 9.02
C ALA A 27 -2.30 -11.84 9.39
N ILE A 28 -1.84 -11.04 8.42
CA ILE A 28 -1.42 -9.66 8.66
C ILE A 28 -2.56 -8.64 8.60
N ALA A 29 -3.70 -8.99 8.00
CA ALA A 29 -4.83 -8.06 7.83
C ALA A 29 -5.26 -7.33 9.12
N PRO A 30 -5.34 -7.98 10.30
CA PRO A 30 -5.72 -7.30 11.53
C PRO A 30 -4.77 -6.16 11.93
N SER A 31 -3.49 -6.26 11.62
CA SER A 31 -2.48 -5.25 11.97
C SER A 31 -2.68 -3.92 11.22
N ALA A 32 -3.32 -3.95 10.06
CA ALA A 32 -3.60 -2.78 9.23
C ALA A 32 -4.87 -2.01 9.67
N VAL A 33 -5.74 -2.62 10.49
CA VAL A 33 -7.02 -2.01 10.92
C VAL A 33 -6.86 -0.63 11.55
N PRO A 34 -5.93 -0.40 12.51
CA PRO A 34 -5.78 0.92 13.12
C PRO A 34 -5.39 1.99 12.09
N ALA A 35 -4.43 1.69 11.24
CA ALA A 35 -3.96 2.61 10.20
C ALA A 35 -5.06 2.92 9.18
N ALA A 36 -5.81 1.91 8.72
CA ALA A 36 -6.92 2.10 7.78
C ALA A 36 -8.03 3.00 8.35
N ARG A 37 -8.34 2.86 9.65
CA ARG A 37 -9.33 3.73 10.34
C ARG A 37 -8.83 5.17 10.47
N ILE A 38 -7.60 5.36 10.91
CA ILE A 38 -6.98 6.68 11.03
C ILE A 38 -6.95 7.39 9.68
N ALA A 39 -6.60 6.65 8.60
CA ALA A 39 -6.62 7.20 7.25
C ALA A 39 -8.05 7.61 6.81
N ALA A 40 -9.06 6.78 7.10
CA ALA A 40 -10.45 7.11 6.81
C ALA A 40 -10.93 8.38 7.52
N GLU A 41 -10.58 8.54 8.81
CA GLU A 41 -10.91 9.72 9.60
C GLU A 41 -10.22 10.97 9.04
N ARG A 42 -8.91 10.90 8.77
CA ARG A 42 -8.15 12.03 8.24
C ARG A 42 -8.64 12.47 6.86
N LEU A 43 -9.04 11.53 6.02
CA LEU A 43 -9.64 11.81 4.71
C LEU A 43 -11.12 12.22 4.79
N ARG A 44 -11.73 12.15 5.99
CA ARG A 44 -13.15 12.41 6.21
C ARG A 44 -14.05 11.60 5.28
N LEU A 45 -13.71 10.31 5.11
CA LEU A 45 -14.40 9.46 4.15
C LEU A 45 -15.89 9.32 4.44
N ALA A 46 -16.31 9.40 5.69
CA ALA A 46 -17.73 9.34 6.07
C ALA A 46 -18.58 10.42 5.40
N ASP A 47 -18.00 11.58 5.17
CA ASP A 47 -18.67 12.77 4.64
C ASP A 47 -18.36 13.04 3.16
N ALA A 48 -17.53 12.20 2.53
CA ALA A 48 -16.97 12.48 1.21
C ALA A 48 -17.95 12.27 0.03
N GLY A 49 -19.15 11.72 0.28
CA GLY A 49 -20.10 11.40 -0.80
C GLY A 49 -19.60 10.26 -1.69
N GLU A 50 -19.93 10.31 -2.97
CA GLU A 50 -19.45 9.32 -3.95
C GLU A 50 -17.96 9.55 -4.24
N ILE A 51 -17.15 8.55 -3.96
CA ILE A 51 -15.70 8.54 -4.26
C ILE A 51 -15.28 7.22 -4.87
N SER A 52 -14.25 7.29 -5.70
CA SER A 52 -13.57 6.14 -6.29
C SER A 52 -12.21 5.92 -5.63
N ILE A 53 -11.95 4.71 -5.17
CA ILE A 53 -10.74 4.30 -4.46
C ILE A 53 -9.97 3.30 -5.34
N LEU A 54 -8.64 3.45 -5.41
CA LEU A 54 -7.74 2.45 -5.96
C LEU A 54 -6.84 1.90 -4.83
N ASP A 55 -6.87 0.59 -4.63
CA ASP A 55 -6.07 -0.13 -3.63
C ASP A 55 -5.05 -1.02 -4.36
N VAL A 56 -3.79 -0.61 -4.40
CA VAL A 56 -2.74 -1.32 -5.14
C VAL A 56 -1.91 -2.16 -4.19
N GLY A 57 -1.79 -3.46 -4.51
CA GLY A 57 -1.21 -4.44 -3.60
C GLY A 57 -2.04 -4.58 -2.32
N GLY A 58 -3.38 -4.49 -2.46
CA GLY A 58 -4.31 -4.39 -1.32
C GLY A 58 -4.41 -5.64 -0.45
N GLY A 59 -3.78 -6.75 -0.86
CA GLY A 59 -3.73 -7.99 -0.10
C GLY A 59 -5.14 -8.52 0.21
N SER A 60 -5.50 -8.54 1.49
CA SER A 60 -6.83 -8.97 1.93
C SER A 60 -7.98 -8.02 1.57
N GLY A 61 -7.68 -6.83 1.03
CA GLY A 61 -8.66 -5.77 0.82
C GLY A 61 -9.09 -5.07 2.11
N ILE A 62 -8.27 -5.09 3.16
CA ILE A 62 -8.64 -4.56 4.48
C ILE A 62 -8.90 -3.04 4.45
N TYR A 63 -8.09 -2.26 3.72
CA TYR A 63 -8.33 -0.83 3.54
C TYR A 63 -9.64 -0.59 2.80
N SER A 64 -9.81 -1.26 1.65
CA SER A 64 -11.06 -1.22 0.87
C SER A 64 -12.27 -1.59 1.71
N ALA A 65 -12.21 -2.69 2.48
CA ALA A 65 -13.31 -3.14 3.32
C ALA A 65 -13.70 -2.10 4.37
N ILE A 66 -12.73 -1.58 5.13
CA ILE A 66 -12.97 -0.58 6.18
C ILE A 66 -13.54 0.71 5.57
N TRP A 67 -12.97 1.20 4.47
CA TRP A 67 -13.38 2.44 3.85
C TRP A 67 -14.78 2.35 3.21
N LEU A 68 -15.12 1.21 2.60
CA LEU A 68 -16.46 0.92 2.09
C LEU A 68 -17.51 0.76 3.20
N MET A 69 -17.12 0.33 4.39
CA MET A 69 -18.00 0.30 5.57
C MET A 69 -18.24 1.71 6.13
N VAL A 70 -17.21 2.56 6.14
CA VAL A 70 -17.29 3.96 6.61
C VAL A 70 -18.08 4.81 5.63
N ASN A 71 -17.88 4.65 4.32
CA ASN A 71 -18.59 5.39 3.28
C ASN A 71 -19.39 4.42 2.39
N ARG A 72 -20.72 4.45 2.53
CA ARG A 72 -21.62 3.59 1.76
C ARG A 72 -21.79 3.99 0.30
N ALA A 73 -21.41 5.21 -0.08
CA ALA A 73 -21.41 5.70 -1.46
C ALA A 73 -20.09 5.44 -2.20
N ALA A 74 -19.03 5.08 -1.48
CA ALA A 74 -17.73 4.82 -2.06
C ALA A 74 -17.70 3.50 -2.86
N ARG A 75 -16.86 3.47 -3.88
CA ARG A 75 -16.49 2.28 -4.65
C ARG A 75 -14.99 2.09 -4.59
N SER A 76 -14.53 0.83 -4.52
CA SER A 76 -13.10 0.51 -4.49
C SER A 76 -12.75 -0.50 -5.57
N THR A 77 -11.60 -0.27 -6.20
CA THR A 77 -10.95 -1.19 -7.13
C THR A 77 -9.62 -1.61 -6.53
N GLN A 78 -9.39 -2.91 -6.36
CA GLN A 78 -8.11 -3.43 -5.95
C GLN A 78 -7.34 -3.95 -7.16
N LEU A 79 -6.07 -3.60 -7.26
CA LEU A 79 -5.12 -4.19 -8.19
C LEU A 79 -4.17 -5.09 -7.41
N ASP A 80 -4.21 -6.37 -7.69
CA ASP A 80 -3.33 -7.36 -7.06
C ASP A 80 -3.27 -8.63 -7.93
N TRP A 81 -2.43 -9.57 -7.55
CA TRP A 81 -2.38 -10.87 -8.22
C TRP A 81 -3.70 -11.64 -8.09
N PRO A 82 -4.07 -12.49 -9.10
CA PRO A 82 -5.37 -13.20 -9.13
C PRO A 82 -5.68 -13.98 -7.86
N ARG A 83 -4.68 -14.69 -7.30
CA ARG A 83 -4.82 -15.47 -6.06
C ARG A 83 -5.10 -14.59 -4.86
N VAL A 84 -4.41 -13.46 -4.75
CA VAL A 84 -4.59 -12.49 -3.67
C VAL A 84 -5.95 -11.82 -3.80
N ASN A 85 -6.34 -11.41 -5.00
CA ASN A 85 -7.65 -10.85 -5.28
C ASN A 85 -8.80 -11.82 -4.93
N ALA A 86 -8.61 -13.14 -5.06
CA ALA A 86 -9.59 -14.11 -4.62
C ALA A 86 -9.82 -14.09 -3.09
N ILE A 87 -8.77 -13.82 -2.31
CA ILE A 87 -8.86 -13.62 -0.86
C ILE A 87 -9.62 -12.33 -0.56
N ALA A 88 -9.24 -11.23 -1.22
CA ALA A 88 -9.87 -9.92 -1.02
C ALA A 88 -11.36 -9.94 -1.35
N ARG A 89 -11.77 -10.57 -2.45
CA ARG A 89 -13.19 -10.70 -2.83
C ARG A 89 -14.01 -11.35 -1.72
N ARG A 90 -13.51 -12.44 -1.13
CA ARG A 90 -14.18 -13.13 -0.01
C ARG A 90 -14.22 -12.24 1.23
N PHE A 91 -13.08 -11.67 1.59
CA PHE A 91 -12.95 -10.84 2.79
C PHE A 91 -13.86 -9.61 2.76
N VAL A 92 -13.97 -8.94 1.62
CA VAL A 92 -14.84 -7.76 1.43
C VAL A 92 -16.32 -8.17 1.36
N ALA A 93 -16.63 -9.30 0.71
CA ALA A 93 -18.00 -9.83 0.63
C ALA A 93 -18.55 -10.20 2.01
N GLU A 94 -17.78 -10.84 2.87
CA GLU A 94 -18.14 -11.16 4.26
C GLU A 94 -18.48 -9.92 5.09
N ARG A 95 -18.04 -8.74 4.65
CA ARG A 95 -18.30 -7.43 5.27
C ARG A 95 -19.42 -6.63 4.58
N GLY A 96 -20.14 -7.28 3.64
CA GLY A 96 -21.31 -6.71 2.98
C GLY A 96 -20.99 -5.57 2.02
N ALA A 97 -19.83 -5.60 1.34
CA ALA A 97 -19.41 -4.56 0.41
C ALA A 97 -19.05 -5.09 -1.00
N ALA A 98 -19.45 -6.33 -1.33
CA ALA A 98 -19.13 -6.97 -2.61
C ALA A 98 -19.64 -6.22 -3.84
N ASP A 99 -20.78 -5.55 -3.73
CA ASP A 99 -21.41 -4.77 -4.79
C ASP A 99 -20.68 -3.47 -5.15
N ARG A 100 -19.74 -3.07 -4.30
CA ARG A 100 -18.97 -1.82 -4.42
C ARG A 100 -17.45 -2.06 -4.48
N PHE A 101 -17.05 -3.31 -4.60
CA PHE A 101 -15.66 -3.74 -4.67
C PHE A 101 -15.40 -4.50 -5.96
N THR A 102 -14.39 -4.08 -6.71
CA THR A 102 -13.92 -4.73 -7.93
C THR A 102 -12.43 -5.05 -7.83
N CYS A 103 -11.97 -5.99 -8.65
CA CYS A 103 -10.55 -6.32 -8.71
C CYS A 103 -10.05 -6.29 -10.15
N ILE A 104 -8.85 -5.77 -10.32
CA ILE A 104 -8.01 -5.90 -11.51
C ILE A 104 -6.95 -6.95 -11.18
N ASP A 105 -6.93 -8.04 -11.91
CA ASP A 105 -5.93 -9.09 -11.74
C ASP A 105 -4.70 -8.72 -12.58
N GLY A 106 -3.54 -8.50 -11.92
CA GLY A 106 -2.32 -8.08 -12.62
C GLY A 106 -1.15 -7.78 -11.69
N ASP A 107 -0.02 -7.52 -12.32
CA ASP A 107 1.17 -7.02 -11.67
C ASP A 107 1.16 -5.48 -11.74
N PHE A 108 1.27 -4.82 -10.59
CA PHE A 108 1.23 -3.36 -10.52
C PHE A 108 2.43 -2.67 -11.18
N HIS A 109 3.53 -3.39 -11.43
CA HIS A 109 4.64 -2.84 -12.21
C HIS A 109 4.25 -2.61 -13.68
N THR A 110 3.47 -3.53 -14.25
CA THR A 110 3.13 -3.52 -15.68
C THR A 110 1.70 -3.05 -15.98
N THR A 111 0.78 -3.20 -15.02
CA THR A 111 -0.62 -2.82 -15.19
C THR A 111 -0.79 -1.30 -15.15
N ASP A 112 -1.62 -0.74 -16.02
CA ASP A 112 -2.01 0.66 -15.99
C ASP A 112 -2.98 0.91 -14.83
N PHE A 113 -2.77 2.00 -14.07
CA PHE A 113 -3.66 2.43 -12.98
C PHE A 113 -4.82 3.31 -13.47
N GLY A 114 -4.86 3.63 -14.76
CA GLY A 114 -5.81 4.57 -15.33
C GLY A 114 -5.37 6.04 -15.19
N THR A 115 -6.19 6.94 -15.72
CA THR A 115 -5.90 8.38 -15.74
C THR A 115 -7.05 9.15 -15.11
N ARG A 116 -6.77 9.92 -14.05
CA ARG A 116 -7.75 10.77 -13.35
C ARG A 116 -9.07 10.05 -13.03
N ALA A 117 -8.95 8.80 -12.59
CA ALA A 117 -10.10 7.93 -12.33
C ALA A 117 -10.48 7.83 -10.85
N TYR A 118 -9.56 8.17 -9.94
CA TYR A 118 -9.72 7.93 -8.51
C TYR A 118 -9.58 9.20 -7.69
N ASP A 119 -10.34 9.26 -6.60
CA ASP A 119 -10.30 10.36 -5.63
C ASP A 119 -9.27 10.07 -4.53
N VAL A 120 -9.11 8.78 -4.20
CA VAL A 120 -8.14 8.29 -3.23
C VAL A 120 -7.44 7.06 -3.79
N CYS A 121 -6.13 7.02 -3.65
CA CYS A 121 -5.34 5.81 -3.87
C CYS A 121 -4.71 5.37 -2.55
N VAL A 122 -4.55 4.05 -2.35
CA VAL A 122 -3.84 3.50 -1.21
C VAL A 122 -2.78 2.50 -1.66
N TYR A 123 -1.62 2.56 -0.98
CA TYR A 123 -0.46 1.70 -1.18
C TYR A 123 0.08 1.28 0.18
N SER A 124 -0.31 0.10 0.63
CA SER A 124 -0.11 -0.33 2.01
C SER A 124 0.75 -1.57 2.11
N GLY A 125 1.88 -1.47 2.81
CA GLY A 125 2.77 -2.60 3.07
C GLY A 125 3.49 -3.13 1.83
N ILE A 126 3.76 -2.27 0.85
CA ILE A 126 4.41 -2.65 -0.42
C ILE A 126 5.69 -1.85 -0.66
N ALA A 127 5.72 -0.54 -0.39
CA ALA A 127 6.86 0.30 -0.74
C ALA A 127 8.20 -0.19 -0.14
N HIS A 128 8.15 -0.89 0.98
CA HIS A 128 9.32 -1.53 1.59
C HIS A 128 9.83 -2.75 0.82
N GLN A 129 9.08 -3.31 -0.11
CA GLN A 129 9.52 -4.42 -0.97
C GLN A 129 10.24 -3.90 -2.22
N GLU A 130 9.99 -2.65 -2.58
CA GLU A 130 10.44 -2.01 -3.80
C GLU A 130 11.71 -1.20 -3.61
N GLY A 131 12.51 -1.12 -4.69
CA GLY A 131 13.65 -0.23 -4.76
C GLY A 131 13.26 1.23 -4.96
N PRO A 132 14.24 2.16 -4.86
CA PRO A 132 13.98 3.59 -5.04
C PRO A 132 13.37 3.94 -6.41
N GLU A 133 13.90 3.36 -7.48
CA GLU A 133 13.44 3.63 -8.85
C GLU A 133 12.03 3.11 -9.09
N ASP A 134 11.73 1.90 -8.59
CA ASP A 134 10.40 1.30 -8.69
C ASP A 134 9.36 2.08 -7.89
N ASN A 135 9.71 2.54 -6.67
CA ASN A 135 8.83 3.40 -5.88
C ASN A 135 8.50 4.70 -6.61
N VAL A 136 9.47 5.37 -7.25
CA VAL A 136 9.22 6.58 -8.05
C VAL A 136 8.30 6.28 -9.22
N ALA A 137 8.52 5.18 -9.94
CA ALA A 137 7.68 4.77 -11.07
C ALA A 137 6.23 4.49 -10.63
N ILE A 138 6.05 3.76 -9.53
CA ILE A 138 4.74 3.43 -8.97
C ILE A 138 4.03 4.70 -8.47
N PHE A 139 4.71 5.59 -7.75
CA PHE A 139 4.13 6.87 -7.33
C PHE A 139 3.74 7.76 -8.50
N THR A 140 4.49 7.72 -9.61
CA THR A 140 4.14 8.43 -10.85
C THR A 140 2.82 7.87 -11.43
N LYS A 141 2.63 6.55 -11.44
CA LYS A 141 1.37 5.92 -11.87
C LYS A 141 0.20 6.35 -10.98
N PHE A 142 0.39 6.41 -9.66
CA PHE A 142 -0.63 6.92 -8.74
C PHE A 142 -0.97 8.39 -9.02
N ARG A 143 0.04 9.22 -9.28
CA ARG A 143 -0.19 10.64 -9.60
C ARG A 143 -1.02 10.82 -10.86
N GLN A 144 -0.83 9.97 -11.86
CA GLN A 144 -1.62 9.95 -13.08
C GLN A 144 -3.04 9.45 -12.87
N ALA A 145 -3.21 8.42 -12.03
CA ALA A 145 -4.50 7.81 -11.71
C ALA A 145 -5.42 8.72 -10.89
N LEU A 146 -4.84 9.60 -10.07
CA LEU A 146 -5.58 10.51 -9.21
C LEU A 146 -6.21 11.66 -9.98
N ARG A 147 -7.45 11.96 -9.62
CA ARG A 147 -8.14 13.21 -10.01
C ARG A 147 -7.44 14.43 -9.44
N PRO A 148 -7.62 15.62 -10.04
CA PRO A 148 -7.17 16.86 -9.40
C PRO A 148 -7.72 16.97 -7.97
N GLY A 149 -6.84 17.22 -6.99
CA GLY A 149 -7.19 17.27 -5.57
C GLY A 149 -7.30 15.90 -4.88
N GLY A 150 -7.14 14.80 -5.62
CA GLY A 150 -7.11 13.45 -5.04
C GLY A 150 -5.89 13.21 -4.16
N THR A 151 -5.96 12.19 -3.31
CA THR A 151 -4.94 11.91 -2.30
C THR A 151 -4.40 10.48 -2.44
N LEU A 152 -3.09 10.33 -2.46
CA LEU A 152 -2.39 9.06 -2.24
C LEU A 152 -2.17 8.87 -0.74
N VAL A 153 -2.50 7.69 -0.24
CA VAL A 153 -2.18 7.23 1.11
C VAL A 153 -1.18 6.08 1.00
N VAL A 154 0.03 6.30 1.51
CA VAL A 154 1.00 5.21 1.70
C VAL A 154 0.99 4.83 3.17
N SER A 155 0.96 3.52 3.47
CA SER A 155 1.06 3.00 4.82
C SER A 155 2.24 2.05 4.91
N ASP A 156 3.32 2.46 5.58
CA ASP A 156 4.53 1.65 5.60
C ASP A 156 5.40 1.88 6.85
N PHE A 157 6.43 1.04 7.00
CA PHE A 157 7.43 1.09 8.06
C PHE A 157 8.49 2.15 7.73
N VAL A 158 8.26 3.38 8.18
CA VAL A 158 9.15 4.51 7.90
C VAL A 158 10.19 4.65 9.01
N VAL A 159 11.48 4.71 8.64
CA VAL A 159 12.56 5.03 9.57
C VAL A 159 12.84 6.53 9.60
N ASP A 160 13.35 7.02 10.73
CA ASP A 160 13.81 8.40 10.84
C ASP A 160 15.02 8.68 9.94
N ASN A 161 15.29 9.96 9.67
CA ASN A 161 16.38 10.36 8.78
C ASN A 161 17.77 9.99 9.32
N ALA A 162 17.92 9.84 10.62
CA ALA A 162 19.16 9.41 11.27
C ALA A 162 19.34 7.88 11.29
N ARG A 163 18.32 7.12 10.85
CA ARG A 163 18.26 5.65 10.94
C ARG A 163 18.45 5.15 12.38
N SER A 164 17.89 5.88 13.35
CA SER A 164 17.94 5.56 14.77
C SER A 164 16.65 4.90 15.31
N GLY A 165 15.59 4.93 14.55
CA GLY A 165 14.29 4.34 14.94
C GLY A 165 13.21 4.49 13.86
N PRO A 166 12.02 3.98 14.14
CA PRO A 166 11.63 3.13 15.29
C PRO A 166 12.31 1.75 15.26
N PRO A 167 12.54 1.12 16.42
CA PRO A 167 13.26 -0.17 16.48
C PRO A 167 12.68 -1.26 15.58
N PHE A 168 11.35 -1.37 15.54
CA PHE A 168 10.70 -2.36 14.68
C PHE A 168 11.01 -2.14 13.19
N ALA A 169 10.94 -0.91 12.70
CA ALA A 169 11.23 -0.58 11.32
C ALA A 169 12.70 -0.92 10.95
N LEU A 170 13.64 -0.70 11.88
CA LEU A 170 15.05 -1.05 11.64
C LEU A 170 15.26 -2.57 11.52
N VAL A 171 14.62 -3.36 12.40
CA VAL A 171 14.69 -4.83 12.34
C VAL A 171 13.98 -5.36 11.10
N PHE A 172 12.83 -4.79 10.76
CA PHE A 172 12.07 -5.17 9.57
C PHE A 172 12.85 -4.88 8.27
N GLY A 173 13.64 -3.82 8.24
CA GLY A 173 14.55 -3.55 7.12
C GLY A 173 15.58 -4.66 6.88
N ALA A 174 16.09 -5.28 7.95
CA ALA A 174 16.96 -6.44 7.81
C ALA A 174 16.22 -7.68 7.27
N ASP A 175 14.95 -7.85 7.62
CA ASP A 175 14.09 -8.91 7.08
C ASP A 175 13.83 -8.71 5.57
N MET A 176 13.56 -7.49 5.15
CA MET A 176 13.39 -7.14 3.73
C MET A 176 14.65 -7.41 2.91
N LEU A 177 15.80 -7.06 3.46
CA LEU A 177 17.10 -7.37 2.84
C LEU A 177 17.30 -8.87 2.57
N LEU A 178 16.72 -9.74 3.40
CA LEU A 178 16.83 -11.20 3.26
C LEU A 178 15.82 -11.78 2.26
N LYS A 179 14.67 -11.15 2.08
CA LYS A 179 13.48 -11.73 1.41
C LYS A 179 13.12 -11.08 0.07
N THR A 180 13.61 -9.88 -0.20
CA THR A 180 13.31 -9.12 -1.40
C THR A 180 14.56 -8.81 -2.21
N ARG A 181 14.40 -8.43 -3.46
CA ARG A 181 15.53 -8.08 -4.34
C ARG A 181 16.10 -6.70 -4.01
N HIS A 182 15.22 -5.72 -3.77
CA HIS A 182 15.57 -4.31 -3.63
C HIS A 182 14.97 -3.66 -2.39
N GLY A 183 14.16 -4.40 -1.63
CA GLY A 183 13.42 -3.87 -0.51
C GLY A 183 14.27 -3.50 0.70
N ALA A 184 13.77 -2.54 1.43
CA ALA A 184 14.33 -2.03 2.69
C ALA A 184 13.25 -1.26 3.46
N THR A 185 13.54 -0.82 4.68
CA THR A 185 12.75 0.25 5.30
C THR A 185 13.38 1.59 4.96
N TRP A 186 12.54 2.47 4.43
CA TRP A 186 12.95 3.72 3.82
C TRP A 186 12.79 4.89 4.81
N ARG A 187 13.66 5.90 4.67
CA ARG A 187 13.59 7.08 5.51
C ARG A 187 12.44 7.99 5.08
N ARG A 188 12.00 8.80 6.01
CA ARG A 188 11.06 9.88 5.69
C ARG A 188 11.54 10.74 4.51
N ALA A 189 12.81 11.12 4.49
CA ALA A 189 13.39 11.92 3.40
C ALA A 189 13.38 11.19 2.04
N ASP A 190 13.47 9.84 2.04
CA ASP A 190 13.39 9.07 0.81
C ASP A 190 11.98 9.15 0.20
N TYR A 191 10.94 8.95 1.01
CA TYR A 191 9.55 9.13 0.58
C TYR A 191 9.25 10.56 0.10
N GLU A 192 9.74 11.58 0.82
CA GLU A 192 9.59 13.00 0.42
C GLU A 192 10.19 13.24 -0.96
N ALA A 193 11.40 12.74 -1.21
CA ALA A 193 12.09 12.89 -2.48
C ALA A 193 11.37 12.15 -3.63
N TRP A 194 10.94 10.92 -3.42
CA TRP A 194 10.27 10.11 -4.45
C TRP A 194 8.90 10.65 -4.81
N LEU A 195 8.13 11.06 -3.82
CA LEU A 195 6.81 11.67 -4.02
C LEU A 195 6.93 13.00 -4.76
N ALA A 196 7.94 13.82 -4.44
CA ALA A 196 8.23 15.05 -5.18
C ALA A 196 8.62 14.78 -6.64
N GLN A 197 9.47 13.77 -6.89
CA GLN A 197 9.81 13.34 -8.25
C GLN A 197 8.59 12.85 -9.04
N ALA A 198 7.64 12.18 -8.38
CA ALA A 198 6.40 11.74 -8.98
C ALA A 198 5.37 12.86 -9.19
N GLY A 199 5.67 14.10 -8.75
CA GLY A 199 4.82 15.27 -8.95
C GLY A 199 3.80 15.54 -7.85
N PHE A 200 3.99 14.99 -6.65
CA PHE A 200 3.23 15.37 -5.45
C PHE A 200 3.90 16.56 -4.77
N THR A 201 3.11 17.52 -4.31
CA THR A 201 3.61 18.80 -3.77
C THR A 201 3.27 19.02 -2.29
N ASP A 202 2.28 18.29 -1.77
CA ASP A 202 1.87 18.35 -0.36
C ASP A 202 2.01 16.95 0.24
N VAL A 203 3.05 16.75 1.05
CA VAL A 203 3.36 15.47 1.68
C VAL A 203 3.36 15.63 3.20
N SER A 204 2.57 14.80 3.87
CA SER A 204 2.50 14.81 5.34
C SER A 204 2.56 13.40 5.91
N PHE A 205 3.15 13.26 7.10
CA PHE A 205 3.37 12.00 7.79
C PHE A 205 2.57 11.97 9.09
N GLN A 206 1.92 10.85 9.36
CA GLN A 206 1.16 10.60 10.57
C GLN A 206 1.56 9.24 11.15
N PRO A 207 2.31 9.21 12.26
CA PRO A 207 2.54 7.98 13.01
C PRO A 207 1.21 7.36 13.47
N THR A 208 1.17 6.03 13.55
CA THR A 208 0.02 5.30 14.07
C THR A 208 0.40 4.55 15.35
N PRO A 209 -0.57 4.08 16.15
CA PRO A 209 -0.30 3.18 17.27
C PRO A 209 0.29 1.83 16.86
N SER A 210 0.14 1.44 15.59
CA SER A 210 0.84 0.31 15.00
C SER A 210 2.25 0.70 14.55
N ALA A 211 3.05 -0.25 14.08
CA ALA A 211 4.43 0.02 13.66
C ALA A 211 4.53 0.84 12.36
N VAL A 212 3.42 1.10 11.66
CA VAL A 212 3.42 1.83 10.40
C VAL A 212 3.19 3.33 10.57
N THR A 213 3.73 4.10 9.63
CA THR A 213 3.44 5.52 9.44
C THR A 213 2.56 5.68 8.20
N LEU A 214 1.52 6.49 8.31
CA LEU A 214 0.72 6.93 7.16
C LEU A 214 1.38 8.15 6.52
N ILE A 215 1.46 8.12 5.19
CA ILE A 215 1.96 9.23 4.37
C ILE A 215 0.81 9.65 3.47
N PHE A 216 0.46 10.92 3.49
CA PHE A 216 -0.55 11.51 2.62
C PHE A 216 0.13 12.43 1.63
N ALA A 217 -0.15 12.25 0.34
CA ALA A 217 0.44 13.03 -0.73
C ALA A 217 -0.60 13.53 -1.73
N ARG A 218 -0.46 14.81 -2.16
CA ARG A 218 -1.36 15.49 -3.11
C ARG A 218 -0.61 16.19 -4.23
#